data_c9815cc79c47447aad9fa3734c7a456a
#
_entry.id   c9815cc79c47447aad9fa3734c7a456a
#
_cell.length_a   1.000
_cell.length_b   1.000
_cell.length_c   1.000
_cell.angle_alpha   90.00
_cell.angle_beta   90.00
_cell.angle_gamma   90.00
#
_symmetry.space_group_name_H-M   'P 1'
#
loop_
_entity.id
_entity.type
_entity.pdbx_description
1 polymer ?
#
loop_
_entity_poly.entity_id
_entity_poly.type
_entity_poly.pdbx_seq_one_letter_code
_entity_poly.pdbx_strand_id
1 'polypeptide(L)' 'MNRADKYGREKAEIAAIFHENKGRYGYRRITIALRSRGICLNHKTVQRLMKELGL' A
#
# COMPACT_ATOMS: atom_id res chain seq x y z
N MET A 1 -11.79 12.64 12.45
CA MET A 1 -11.95 12.32 12.04
C MET A 1 -12.09 11.35 11.41
N ASN A 2 -11.82 10.81 11.06
CA ASN A 2 -12.13 10.08 10.25
C ASN A 2 -11.49 8.82 10.28
N ARG A 3 -12.15 7.75 10.44
CA ARG A 3 -11.63 6.49 10.57
C ARG A 3 -10.97 6.03 9.36
N ALA A 4 -11.31 6.55 8.25
CA ALA A 4 -10.71 6.20 6.99
C ALA A 4 -9.25 6.50 6.96
N ASP A 5 -8.79 7.35 7.85
CA ASP A 5 -7.41 7.73 7.88
C ASP A 5 -6.52 6.81 8.69
N LYS A 6 -7.06 5.75 9.20
CA LYS A 6 -6.26 4.79 9.95
C LYS A 6 -5.03 4.34 9.15
N TYR A 7 -5.20 4.13 7.84
CA TYR A 7 -4.11 3.74 6.98
C TYR A 7 -3.79 4.81 5.94
N GLY A 8 -4.03 6.07 6.27
CA GLY A 8 -3.81 7.15 5.32
C GLY A 8 -2.38 7.21 4.82
N ARG A 9 -1.42 7.09 5.74
CA ARG A 9 -0.01 7.11 5.39
C ARG A 9 0.36 5.89 4.56
N GLU A 10 -0.11 4.73 4.98
CA GLU A 10 0.18 3.49 4.28
C GLU A 10 -0.40 3.50 2.88
N LYS A 11 -1.59 4.03 2.72
CA LYS A 11 -2.19 4.15 1.40
C LYS A 11 -1.38 5.06 0.49
N ALA A 12 -0.89 6.16 1.03
CA ALA A 12 -0.07 7.07 0.25
C ALA A 12 1.22 6.40 -0.20
N GLU A 13 1.84 5.63 0.68
CA GLU A 13 3.06 4.90 0.33
C GLU A 13 2.77 3.83 -0.73
N ILE A 14 1.67 3.11 -0.58
CA ILE A 14 1.29 2.09 -1.54
C ILE A 14 1.08 2.72 -2.92
N ALA A 15 0.37 3.82 -2.98
CA ALA A 15 0.13 4.51 -4.24
C ALA A 15 1.43 4.99 -4.86
N ALA A 16 2.32 5.54 -4.06
CA ALA A 16 3.60 6.02 -4.55
C ALA A 16 4.43 4.87 -5.15
N ILE A 17 4.51 3.76 -4.43
CA ILE A 17 5.25 2.59 -4.90
C ILE A 17 4.64 2.06 -6.20
N PHE A 18 3.31 1.98 -6.24
CA PHE A 18 2.61 1.47 -7.40
C PHE A 18 2.91 2.34 -8.62
N HIS A 19 2.81 3.64 -8.47
CA HIS A 19 3.03 4.57 -9.57
C HIS A 19 4.50 4.64 -9.98
N GLU A 20 5.42 4.54 -9.04
CA GLU A 20 6.85 4.50 -9.34
C GLU A 20 7.20 3.34 -10.25
N ASN A 21 6.45 2.26 -10.12
CA ASN A 21 6.71 1.04 -10.90
C ASN A 21 5.71 0.84 -12.02
N LYS A 22 5.01 1.91 -12.36
CA LYS A 22 4.09 1.93 -13.51
C LYS A 22 3.04 0.82 -13.45
N GLY A 23 2.60 0.52 -12.24
CA GLY A 23 1.57 -0.50 -12.06
C GLY A 23 2.04 -1.93 -12.20
N ARG A 24 3.34 -2.16 -12.24
CA ARG A 24 3.86 -3.52 -12.39
C ARG A 24 3.88 -4.33 -11.11
N TYR A 25 3.87 -3.65 -9.96
CA TYR A 25 3.97 -4.34 -8.69
C TYR A 25 2.60 -4.83 -8.25
N GLY A 26 2.53 -6.12 -7.94
CA GLY A 26 1.37 -6.67 -7.26
C GLY A 26 1.49 -6.44 -5.76
N TYR A 27 0.49 -6.87 -5.00
CA TYR A 27 0.45 -6.61 -3.57
C TYR A 27 1.64 -7.23 -2.83
N ARG A 28 2.16 -8.33 -3.30
CA ARG A 28 3.31 -8.98 -2.64
C ARG A 28 4.54 -8.09 -2.71
N ARG A 29 4.82 -7.55 -3.88
CA ARG A 29 5.97 -6.68 -4.05
C ARG A 29 5.81 -5.40 -3.27
N ILE A 30 4.60 -4.86 -3.26
CA ILE A 30 4.30 -3.66 -2.51
C ILE A 30 4.49 -3.92 -1.03
N THR A 31 4.09 -5.09 -0.53
CA THR A 31 4.28 -5.44 0.87
C THR A 31 5.76 -5.43 1.22
N ILE A 32 6.59 -6.01 0.36
CA ILE A 32 8.02 -6.05 0.59
C ILE A 32 8.61 -4.64 0.56
N ALA A 33 8.18 -3.83 -0.38
CA ALA A 33 8.66 -2.45 -0.48
C ALA A 33 8.27 -1.64 0.75
N LEU A 34 7.07 -1.87 1.29
CA LEU A 34 6.64 -1.20 2.50
C LEU A 34 7.51 -1.58 3.69
N ARG A 35 7.87 -2.85 3.79
CA ARG A 35 8.75 -3.30 4.86
C ARG A 35 10.08 -2.58 4.81
N SER A 36 10.58 -2.41 3.61
CA SER A 36 11.82 -1.70 3.39
C SER A 36 11.74 -0.26 3.87
N ARG A 37 10.55 0.29 3.93
CA ARG A 37 10.31 1.65 4.41
C ARG A 37 9.89 1.71 5.87
N GLY A 38 9.98 0.58 6.56
CA GLY A 38 9.61 0.53 7.96
C GLY A 38 8.13 0.32 8.23
N ILE A 39 7.38 -0.02 7.20
CA ILE A 39 5.94 -0.24 7.34
C ILE A 39 5.66 -1.73 7.28
N CYS A 40 5.24 -2.30 8.40
CA CYS A 40 4.94 -3.73 8.47
C CYS A 40 3.45 -3.97 8.36
N LEU A 41 2.99 -4.31 7.19
CA LEU A 41 1.60 -4.66 6.96
C LEU A 41 1.52 -6.09 6.44
N ASN A 42 0.43 -6.74 6.79
CA ASN A 42 0.13 -8.06 6.28
C ASN A 42 -0.24 -7.92 4.82
N HIS A 43 0.10 -8.88 3.98
CA HIS A 43 -0.22 -8.79 2.56
C HIS A 43 -1.73 -8.73 2.29
N LYS A 44 -2.54 -9.30 3.17
CA LYS A 44 -3.99 -9.17 3.04
C LYS A 44 -4.44 -7.73 3.23
N THR A 45 -3.83 -7.05 4.18
CA THR A 45 -4.12 -5.64 4.43
C THR A 45 -3.69 -4.79 3.23
N VAL A 46 -2.52 -5.08 2.69
CA VAL A 46 -2.02 -4.35 1.52
C VAL A 46 -2.97 -4.56 0.33
N GLN A 47 -3.40 -5.78 0.11
CA GLN A 47 -4.33 -6.10 -0.97
C GLN A 47 -5.62 -5.32 -0.83
N ARG A 48 -6.14 -5.27 0.39
CA ARG A 48 -7.36 -4.54 0.68
C ARG A 48 -7.20 -3.05 0.42
N LEU A 49 -6.09 -2.48 0.88
CA LEU A 49 -5.82 -1.06 0.69
C LEU A 49 -5.66 -0.73 -0.80
N MET A 50 -5.02 -1.59 -1.55
CA MET A 50 -4.89 -1.40 -2.98
C MET A 50 -6.25 -1.38 -3.65
N LYS A 51 -7.13 -2.26 -3.21
CA LYS A 51 -8.48 -2.31 -3.74
C LYS A 51 -9.22 -1.01 -3.44
N GLU A 52 -9.07 -0.50 -2.23
CA GLU A 52 -9.69 0.77 -1.84
C GLU A 52 -9.17 1.93 -2.66
N LEU A 53 -7.92 1.86 -3.06
CA LEU A 53 -7.30 2.90 -3.88
C LEU A 53 -7.61 2.76 -5.36
N GLY A 54 -8.25 1.68 -5.74
CA GLY A 54 -8.57 1.44 -7.15
C GLY A 54 -7.38 0.98 -7.98
N LEU A 55 -6.41 0.38 -7.34
CA LEU A 55 -5.20 -0.09 -8.03
C LEU A 55 -5.27 -1.54 -8.49
#